data_d3910c8edfd70c7db5892754618a815f
#
_entry.id   d3910c8edfd70c7db5892754618a815f
#
_cell.length_a   1.000
_cell.length_b   1.000
_cell.length_c   1.000
_cell.angle_alpha   90.00
_cell.angle_beta   90.00
_cell.angle_gamma   90.00
#
_symmetry.space_group_name_H-M   'P 1'
#
loop_
_entity.id
_entity.type
_entity.pdbx_description
1 polymer ?
#
loop_
_entity_poly.entity_id
_entity_poly.type
_entity_poly.pdbx_seq_one_letter_code
_entity_poly.pdbx_strand_id
1 'polypeptide(L)'
;MRANDALEKLMEKKNVVFTECNKNLAKGESVGEASTWAWRANKDRADQADLIVTMNHGTVVGVVEPTSEWRKVTHGHCKGRIACDGNDVSSKYTGVIGANVNEVLGNTSSNPFRYGYEKNEK
;
A
#
# COMPACT_ATOMS: atom_id res chain seq x y z
N MET A 1 -19.87 3.32 -10.53
CA MET A 1 -19.23 2.13 -9.90
C MET A 1 -18.85 2.50 -8.48
N ARG A 2 -19.16 1.63 -7.53
CA ARG A 2 -18.76 1.84 -6.14
C ARG A 2 -17.26 1.69 -5.99
N ALA A 3 -16.67 2.40 -5.04
CA ALA A 3 -15.22 2.36 -4.82
C ALA A 3 -14.72 0.94 -4.49
N ASN A 4 -15.48 0.18 -3.70
CA ASN A 4 -15.12 -1.22 -3.41
C ASN A 4 -15.04 -2.07 -4.69
N ASP A 5 -15.99 -1.90 -5.59
CA ASP A 5 -16.01 -2.64 -6.86
C ASP A 5 -14.83 -2.24 -7.75
N ALA A 6 -14.52 -0.95 -7.78
CA ALA A 6 -13.37 -0.46 -8.55
C ALA A 6 -12.06 -1.04 -8.00
N LEU A 7 -11.93 -1.13 -6.67
CA LEU A 7 -10.76 -1.73 -6.04
C LEU A 7 -10.64 -3.22 -6.37
N GLU A 8 -11.74 -3.96 -6.30
CA GLU A 8 -11.75 -5.38 -6.68
C GLU A 8 -11.28 -5.58 -8.11
N LYS A 9 -11.76 -4.76 -9.04
CA LYS A 9 -11.33 -4.84 -10.44
C LYS A 9 -9.86 -4.51 -10.62
N LEU A 10 -9.36 -3.53 -9.88
CA LEU A 10 -7.94 -3.19 -9.91
C LEU A 10 -7.09 -4.38 -9.47
N MET A 11 -7.51 -5.06 -8.39
CA MET A 11 -6.80 -6.22 -7.85
C MET A 11 -6.79 -7.43 -8.79
N GLU A 12 -7.77 -7.54 -9.67
CA GLU A 12 -7.78 -8.59 -10.70
C GLU A 12 -6.70 -8.38 -11.75
N LYS A 13 -6.29 -7.13 -11.98
CA LYS A 13 -5.35 -6.77 -13.05
C LYS A 13 -3.95 -6.50 -12.55
N LYS A 14 -3.82 -6.05 -11.31
CA LYS A 14 -2.54 -5.62 -10.74
C LYS A 14 -2.35 -6.17 -9.33
N ASN A 15 -1.11 -6.44 -8.99
CA ASN A 15 -0.75 -6.79 -7.63
C ASN A 15 -0.67 -5.51 -6.80
N VAL A 16 -1.47 -5.43 -5.75
CA VAL A 16 -1.47 -4.26 -4.88
C VAL A 16 -1.10 -4.65 -3.45
N VAL A 17 -0.35 -3.79 -2.78
CA VAL A 17 -0.16 -3.82 -1.34
C VAL A 17 -0.91 -2.66 -0.71
N PHE A 18 -1.31 -2.83 0.53
CA PHE A 18 -2.06 -1.82 1.29
C PHE A 18 -1.21 -1.37 2.47
N THR A 19 -1.08 -0.06 2.64
CA THR A 19 -0.32 0.51 3.76
C THR A 19 -1.23 1.38 4.62
N GLU A 20 -1.29 1.08 5.92
CA GLU A 20 -2.08 1.86 6.89
C GLU A 20 -1.22 3.01 7.40
N CYS A 21 -1.55 4.22 7.02
CA CYS A 21 -0.69 5.39 7.23
C CYS A 21 -1.27 6.44 8.18
N ASN A 22 -2.15 6.05 9.09
CA ASN A 22 -2.89 6.96 9.97
C ASN A 22 -1.99 7.99 10.67
N LYS A 23 -0.93 7.51 11.32
CA LYS A 23 -0.05 8.38 12.11
C LYS A 23 0.72 9.36 11.25
N ASN A 24 1.27 8.88 10.14
CA ASN A 24 2.10 9.71 9.27
C ASN A 24 1.27 10.75 8.55
N LEU A 25 0.07 10.38 8.09
CA LEU A 25 -0.86 11.32 7.47
C LEU A 25 -1.32 12.39 8.46
N ALA A 26 -1.56 11.99 9.72
CA ALA A 26 -1.93 12.92 10.77
C ALA A 26 -0.82 13.93 11.09
N LYS A 27 0.45 13.56 10.84
CA LYS A 27 1.60 14.45 11.01
C LYS A 27 1.81 15.38 9.81
N GLY A 28 1.02 15.25 8.75
CA GLY A 28 1.12 16.07 7.57
C GLY A 28 2.00 15.51 6.46
N GLU A 29 2.42 14.25 6.55
CA GLU A 29 3.15 13.61 5.44
C GLU A 29 2.23 13.41 4.25
N SER A 30 2.78 13.47 3.05
CA SER A 30 2.04 13.19 1.82
C SER A 30 1.76 11.68 1.73
N VAL A 31 0.80 11.32 0.86
CA VAL A 31 0.50 9.92 0.55
C VAL A 31 1.75 9.18 0.09
N GLY A 32 2.53 9.79 -0.81
CA GLY A 32 3.77 9.19 -1.31
C GLY A 32 4.79 8.93 -0.21
N GLU A 33 5.03 9.90 0.65
CA GLU A 33 5.97 9.77 1.75
C GLU A 33 5.53 8.70 2.76
N ALA A 34 4.25 8.76 3.15
CA ALA A 34 3.71 7.84 4.15
C ALA A 34 3.72 6.39 3.68
N SER A 35 3.44 6.15 2.40
CA SER A 35 3.30 4.80 1.85
C SER A 35 4.61 4.09 1.56
N THR A 36 5.71 4.83 1.37
CA THR A 36 6.98 4.25 0.90
C THR A 36 8.02 4.09 2.00
N TRP A 37 7.76 4.53 3.22
CA TRP A 37 8.70 4.51 4.34
C TRP A 37 7.99 4.24 5.66
N ALA A 38 8.41 3.39 6.53
CA ALA A 38 9.29 2.22 6.37
C ALA A 38 8.53 1.07 7.01
N TRP A 39 8.48 -0.08 6.35
CA TRP A 39 7.53 -1.13 6.72
C TRP A 39 8.23 -2.41 7.14
N ARG A 40 7.66 -3.10 8.12
CA ARG A 40 8.07 -4.46 8.49
C ARG A 40 7.37 -5.42 7.54
N ALA A 41 8.02 -5.75 6.45
CA ALA A 41 7.45 -6.59 5.41
C ALA A 41 8.54 -7.38 4.69
N ASN A 42 8.13 -8.38 3.93
CA ASN A 42 9.05 -9.18 3.12
C ASN A 42 9.37 -8.43 1.83
N LYS A 43 10.65 -8.10 1.62
CA LYS A 43 11.09 -7.36 0.44
C LYS A 43 10.71 -8.06 -0.87
N ASP A 44 10.98 -9.35 -0.97
CA ASP A 44 10.76 -10.09 -2.22
C ASP A 44 9.28 -10.16 -2.59
N ARG A 45 8.42 -10.33 -1.59
CA ARG A 45 6.98 -10.32 -1.81
C ARG A 45 6.48 -8.92 -2.16
N ALA A 46 6.98 -7.89 -1.48
CA ALA A 46 6.62 -6.51 -1.76
C ALA A 46 7.05 -6.06 -3.16
N ASP A 47 8.20 -6.55 -3.64
CA ASP A 47 8.70 -6.23 -4.98
C ASP A 47 7.80 -6.74 -6.11
N GLN A 48 6.87 -7.64 -5.83
CA GLN A 48 5.89 -8.12 -6.80
C GLN A 48 4.70 -7.16 -6.96
N ALA A 49 4.58 -6.14 -6.11
CA ALA A 49 3.48 -5.18 -6.18
C ALA A 49 3.66 -4.20 -7.34
N ASP A 50 2.57 -3.99 -8.05
CA ASP A 50 2.49 -2.96 -9.11
C ASP A 50 2.11 -1.60 -8.51
N LEU A 51 1.31 -1.60 -7.46
CA LEU A 51 0.80 -0.39 -6.82
C LEU A 51 0.76 -0.55 -5.30
N ILE A 52 0.88 0.59 -4.62
CA ILE A 52 0.68 0.69 -3.18
C ILE A 52 -0.62 1.47 -2.97
N VAL A 53 -1.58 0.87 -2.28
CA VAL A 53 -2.84 1.51 -1.95
C VAL A 53 -2.76 2.01 -0.51
N THR A 54 -2.84 3.32 -0.34
CA THR A 54 -2.69 3.98 0.96
C THR A 54 -4.01 4.03 1.68
N MET A 55 -4.02 3.54 2.93
CA MET A 55 -5.21 3.54 3.78
C MET A 55 -5.08 4.52 4.94
N ASN A 56 -6.21 5.08 5.34
CA ASN A 56 -6.37 5.78 6.60
C ASN A 56 -7.57 5.16 7.31
N HIS A 57 -7.31 4.44 8.42
CA HIS A 57 -8.34 3.68 9.14
C HIS A 57 -9.13 2.73 8.23
N GLY A 58 -8.42 2.01 7.37
CA GLY A 58 -9.00 1.02 6.48
C GLY A 58 -9.69 1.58 5.24
N THR A 59 -9.72 2.89 5.08
CA THR A 59 -10.32 3.57 3.92
C THR A 59 -9.22 4.04 2.96
N VAL A 60 -9.37 3.76 1.68
CA VAL A 60 -8.40 4.17 0.66
C VAL A 60 -8.40 5.69 0.52
N VAL A 61 -7.23 6.31 0.66
CA VAL A 61 -7.03 7.75 0.52
C VAL A 61 -6.04 8.11 -0.59
N GLY A 62 -5.33 7.13 -1.12
CA GLY A 62 -4.37 7.39 -2.19
C GLY A 62 -3.84 6.12 -2.83
N VAL A 63 -3.17 6.31 -3.95
CA VAL A 63 -2.49 5.23 -4.69
C VAL A 63 -1.11 5.73 -5.08
N VAL A 64 -0.10 4.88 -4.85
CA VAL A 64 1.30 5.20 -5.14
C VAL A 64 1.85 4.14 -6.08
N GLU A 65 2.57 4.57 -7.12
CA GLU A 65 3.27 3.66 -8.02
C GLU A 65 4.74 3.59 -7.60
N PRO A 66 5.25 2.39 -7.22
CA PRO A 66 6.66 2.25 -6.91
C PRO A 66 7.52 2.57 -8.13
N THR A 67 8.57 3.34 -7.94
CA THR A 67 9.52 3.70 -9.01
C THR A 67 10.88 3.05 -8.81
N SER A 68 11.05 2.30 -7.72
CA SER A 68 12.25 1.53 -7.43
C SER A 68 11.85 0.21 -6.79
N GLU A 69 12.81 -0.71 -6.70
CA GLU A 69 12.66 -1.89 -5.86
C GLU A 69 12.59 -1.45 -4.39
N TRP A 70 11.95 -2.26 -3.57
CA TRP A 70 12.03 -2.11 -2.13
C TRP A 70 13.45 -2.41 -1.67
N ARG A 71 13.96 -1.67 -0.69
CA ARG A 71 15.28 -1.85 -0.12
C ARG A 71 15.23 -1.89 1.39
N LYS A 72 16.12 -2.61 2.01
CA LYS A 72 16.22 -2.64 3.47
C LYS A 72 16.85 -1.36 3.98
N VAL A 73 16.24 -0.76 4.99
CA VAL A 73 16.83 0.37 5.70
C VAL A 73 17.98 -0.14 6.57
N THR A 74 19.15 0.48 6.44
CA THR A 74 20.37 -0.01 7.09
C THR A 74 20.78 0.75 8.32
N HIS A 75 20.15 1.89 8.61
CA HIS A 75 20.52 2.78 9.71
C HIS A 75 19.31 3.28 10.48
N GLY A 76 19.53 3.65 11.74
CA GLY A 76 18.51 4.25 12.58
C GLY A 76 17.54 3.24 13.18
N HIS A 77 16.49 3.75 13.81
CA HIS A 77 15.48 2.90 14.46
C HIS A 77 14.57 2.16 13.48
N CYS A 78 14.60 2.53 12.22
CA CYS A 78 13.89 1.80 11.16
C CYS A 78 14.72 0.69 10.50
N LYS A 79 15.93 0.44 11.01
CA LYS A 79 16.82 -0.61 10.49
C LYS A 79 16.09 -1.95 10.40
N GLY A 80 16.24 -2.62 9.27
CA GLY A 80 15.61 -3.91 9.00
C GLY A 80 14.23 -3.82 8.37
N ARG A 81 13.61 -2.64 8.37
CA ARG A 81 12.36 -2.39 7.64
C ARG A 81 12.67 -2.13 6.16
N ILE A 82 11.65 -2.12 5.33
CA ILE A 82 11.83 -1.88 3.90
C ILE A 82 11.20 -0.54 3.49
N ALA A 83 11.81 0.08 2.48
CA ALA A 83 11.34 1.33 1.90
C ALA A 83 11.57 1.32 0.40
N CYS A 84 10.85 2.15 -0.33
CA CYS A 84 11.06 2.33 -1.77
C CYS A 84 10.80 3.77 -2.16
N ASP A 85 11.08 4.08 -3.43
CA ASP A 85 10.68 5.33 -4.04
C ASP A 85 9.36 5.12 -4.76
N GLY A 86 8.55 6.16 -4.88
CA GLY A 86 7.27 6.05 -5.56
C GLY A 86 6.68 7.41 -5.88
N ASN A 87 5.75 7.40 -6.83
CA ASN A 87 5.00 8.59 -7.24
C ASN A 87 3.54 8.45 -6.84
N ASP A 88 2.96 9.51 -6.34
CA ASP A 88 1.52 9.57 -6.07
C ASP A 88 0.78 9.60 -7.40
N VAL A 89 0.01 8.56 -7.68
CA VAL A 89 -0.80 8.42 -8.89
C VAL A 89 -2.29 8.38 -8.57
N SER A 90 -2.68 8.90 -7.41
CA SER A 90 -4.08 8.90 -6.96
C SER A 90 -5.03 9.50 -8.01
N SER A 91 -4.59 10.51 -8.75
CA SER A 91 -5.40 11.13 -9.81
C SER A 91 -5.75 10.18 -10.95
N LYS A 92 -4.97 9.11 -11.14
CA LYS A 92 -5.22 8.08 -12.17
C LYS A 92 -6.16 6.99 -11.67
N TYR A 93 -6.42 6.93 -10.38
CA TYR A 93 -7.17 5.86 -9.72
C TYR A 93 -8.25 6.41 -8.79
N THR A 94 -8.85 7.52 -9.17
CA THR A 94 -9.85 8.20 -8.33
C THR A 94 -11.03 7.30 -7.97
N GLY A 95 -11.33 6.33 -8.81
CA GLY A 95 -12.46 5.41 -8.58
C GLY A 95 -12.29 4.52 -7.36
N VAL A 96 -11.07 4.28 -6.89
CA VAL A 96 -10.83 3.43 -5.70
C VAL A 96 -10.75 4.24 -4.41
N ILE A 97 -10.67 5.55 -4.49
CA ILE A 97 -10.61 6.40 -3.29
C ILE A 97 -11.94 6.26 -2.53
N GLY A 98 -11.83 6.03 -1.25
CA GLY A 98 -13.00 5.81 -0.38
C GLY A 98 -13.40 4.36 -0.21
N ALA A 99 -12.72 3.41 -0.91
CA ALA A 99 -13.00 1.99 -0.74
C ALA A 99 -12.66 1.54 0.69
N ASN A 100 -13.43 0.58 1.18
CA ASN A 100 -13.19 -0.06 2.48
C ASN A 100 -12.40 -1.36 2.26
N VAL A 101 -11.13 -1.35 2.65
CA VAL A 101 -10.22 -2.46 2.39
C VAL A 101 -10.65 -3.74 3.12
N ASN A 102 -11.12 -3.63 4.36
CA ASN A 102 -11.57 -4.80 5.11
C ASN A 102 -12.76 -5.50 4.44
N GLU A 103 -13.68 -4.72 3.89
CA GLU A 103 -14.81 -5.28 3.14
C GLU A 103 -14.34 -5.97 1.86
N VAL A 104 -13.44 -5.33 1.11
CA VAL A 104 -12.93 -5.88 -0.15
C VAL A 104 -12.13 -7.15 0.08
N LEU A 105 -11.27 -7.19 1.10
CA LEU A 105 -10.46 -8.37 1.43
C LEU A 105 -11.26 -9.43 2.19
N GLY A 106 -12.42 -9.08 2.71
CA GLY A 106 -13.28 -10.02 3.44
C GLY A 106 -12.80 -10.36 4.84
N ASN A 107 -11.86 -9.61 5.39
CA ASN A 107 -11.36 -9.82 6.75
C ASN A 107 -10.79 -8.52 7.33
N THR A 108 -10.58 -8.53 8.65
CA THR A 108 -9.91 -7.44 9.34
C THR A 108 -8.50 -7.89 9.73
N SER A 109 -7.57 -6.94 9.82
CA SER A 109 -6.21 -7.23 10.23
C SER A 109 -5.64 -6.02 10.95
N SER A 110 -4.86 -6.26 12.00
CA SER A 110 -4.10 -5.20 12.67
C SER A 110 -2.75 -4.93 12.00
N ASN A 111 -2.38 -5.74 11.01
CA ASN A 111 -1.12 -5.55 10.27
C ASN A 111 -1.23 -4.30 9.39
N PRO A 112 -0.34 -3.30 9.56
CA PRO A 112 -0.41 -2.08 8.75
C PRO A 112 0.07 -2.24 7.32
N PHE A 113 0.69 -3.37 6.97
CA PHE A 113 1.12 -3.68 5.62
C PHE A 113 0.46 -4.97 5.17
N ARG A 114 -0.44 -4.89 4.19
CA ARG A 114 -1.24 -6.03 3.75
C ARG A 114 -1.04 -6.27 2.26
N TYR A 115 -1.11 -7.54 1.87
CA TYR A 115 -0.97 -7.93 0.47
C TYR A 115 -2.34 -8.25 -0.11
N GLY A 116 -2.62 -7.74 -1.30
CA GLY A 116 -3.82 -8.07 -2.06
C GLY A 116 -3.58 -9.23 -3.04
N TYR A 117 -2.50 -9.99 -2.88
CA TYR A 117 -2.13 -11.11 -3.73
C TYR A 117 -1.45 -12.20 -2.92
N GLU A 118 -1.48 -13.41 -3.46
CA GLU A 118 -0.84 -14.57 -2.86
C GLU A 118 0.68 -14.48 -3.00
N LYS A 119 1.39 -15.09 -2.04
CA LYS A 119 2.83 -15.23 -2.13
C LYS A 119 3.17 -16.12 -3.33
N ASN A 120 4.02 -15.61 -4.22
CA ASN A 120 4.46 -16.36 -5.38
C ASN A 120 5.52 -17.39 -4.94
N GLU A 121 5.13 -18.66 -4.92
CA GLU A 121 6.02 -19.75 -4.59
C GLU A 121 6.66 -20.28 -5.86
N LYS A 122 7.96 -20.15 -5.94
CA LYS A 122 8.75 -20.76 -7.00
C LYS A 122 9.75 -21.73 -6.39
#